data_0a346dd04b0692ed023082de6bdfa2e2
#
_entry.id   0a346dd04b0692ed023082de6bdfa2e2
#
_cell.length_a   1.000
_cell.length_b   1.000
_cell.length_c   1.000
_cell.angle_alpha   90.00
_cell.angle_beta   90.00
_cell.angle_gamma   90.00
#
_symmetry.space_group_name_H-M   'P 1'
#
loop_
_entity.id
_entity.type
_entity.pdbx_description
1 polymer ?
#
loop_
_entity_poly.entity_id
_entity_poly.type
_entity_poly.pdbx_seq_one_letter_code
_entity_poly.pdbx_strand_id
1 'polypeptide(L)'
;MTEADIINLTGVVILTGVSGVGKSTFAARLAKDLHASLIEGDQYHSSASIAKMTRDIPLGDDDRWPWLEAVAHAANAATAGGRVVVSCSALKRVYRDHLLACCVTPLFFVQLHAPRAVIARRLARRTGHFFRASLLDNQFDDLELPGHDEPHCLIDAAGDVDSVYAAIRQGLSDRTGS
;
A
#
# COMPACT_ATOMS: atom_id res chain seq x y z
N MET A 1 7.18 -0.44 -24.49
CA MET A 1 6.78 -1.34 -23.39
C MET A 1 5.32 -1.72 -23.61
N THR A 2 5.07 -2.93 -23.98
CA THR A 2 3.74 -3.42 -24.36
C THR A 2 2.97 -3.85 -23.09
N GLU A 3 1.63 -3.86 -23.19
CA GLU A 3 0.74 -4.44 -22.17
C GLU A 3 1.15 -5.86 -21.75
N ALA A 4 1.86 -6.57 -22.64
CA ALA A 4 2.33 -7.93 -22.41
C ALA A 4 3.37 -8.06 -21.27
N ASP A 5 4.17 -7.04 -21.01
CA ASP A 5 5.28 -7.13 -20.04
C ASP A 5 4.81 -7.11 -18.58
N ILE A 6 3.63 -6.54 -18.31
CA ILE A 6 3.02 -6.53 -16.95
C ILE A 6 2.17 -7.79 -16.73
N ILE A 7 1.88 -8.54 -17.80
CA ILE A 7 0.95 -9.70 -17.79
C ILE A 7 1.51 -10.89 -16.98
N ASN A 8 2.81 -10.95 -16.70
CA ASN A 8 3.43 -12.04 -15.92
C ASN A 8 3.44 -11.85 -14.41
N LEU A 9 2.80 -10.81 -13.88
CA LEU A 9 2.63 -10.63 -12.43
C LEU A 9 1.63 -11.67 -11.89
N THR A 10 2.15 -12.82 -11.44
CA THR A 10 1.37 -13.77 -10.63
C THR A 10 1.53 -13.39 -9.16
N GLY A 11 0.42 -13.41 -8.39
CA GLY A 11 0.45 -13.17 -6.96
C GLY A 11 -0.19 -11.84 -6.54
N VAL A 12 0.29 -11.31 -5.42
CA VAL A 12 -0.27 -10.13 -4.74
C VAL A 12 0.68 -8.95 -4.88
N VAL A 13 0.17 -7.80 -5.31
CA VAL A 13 0.90 -6.52 -5.29
C VAL A 13 0.31 -5.64 -4.20
N ILE A 14 1.12 -5.20 -3.26
CA ILE A 14 0.69 -4.29 -2.18
C ILE A 14 1.30 -2.90 -2.37
N LEU A 15 0.46 -1.89 -2.55
CA LEU A 15 0.87 -0.49 -2.53
C LEU A 15 0.96 -0.03 -1.09
N THR A 16 2.14 0.39 -0.65
CA THR A 16 2.43 0.81 0.73
C THR A 16 2.83 2.28 0.82
N GLY A 17 2.84 2.82 2.04
CA GLY A 17 3.23 4.20 2.33
C GLY A 17 2.24 4.94 3.22
N VAL A 18 2.58 6.18 3.59
CA VAL A 18 1.80 7.02 4.51
C VAL A 18 0.44 7.40 3.94
N SER A 19 -0.48 7.85 4.81
CA SER A 19 -1.77 8.43 4.38
C SER A 19 -1.55 9.64 3.47
N GLY A 20 -2.37 9.77 2.42
CA GLY A 20 -2.25 10.87 1.45
C GLY A 20 -1.20 10.68 0.36
N VAL A 21 -0.37 9.63 0.39
CA VAL A 21 0.64 9.37 -0.66
C VAL A 21 0.01 8.93 -2.00
N GLY A 22 -1.22 8.38 -1.98
CA GLY A 22 -1.95 8.00 -3.20
C GLY A 22 -2.21 6.50 -3.35
N LYS A 23 -1.98 5.68 -2.31
CA LYS A 23 -2.15 4.22 -2.36
C LYS A 23 -3.45 3.78 -3.06
N SER A 24 -4.60 4.18 -2.55
CA SER A 24 -5.91 3.76 -3.10
C SER A 24 -6.11 4.21 -4.55
N THR A 25 -5.65 5.42 -4.89
CA THR A 25 -5.74 5.95 -6.26
C THR A 25 -4.96 5.07 -7.24
N PHE A 26 -3.71 4.78 -6.92
CA PHE A 26 -2.86 3.97 -7.78
C PHE A 26 -3.23 2.49 -7.74
N ALA A 27 -3.65 1.97 -6.58
CA ALA A 27 -4.13 0.59 -6.46
C ALA A 27 -5.36 0.35 -7.33
N ALA A 28 -6.34 1.26 -7.32
CA ALA A 28 -7.53 1.16 -8.16
C ALA A 28 -7.19 1.21 -9.65
N ARG A 29 -6.27 2.11 -10.07
CA ARG A 29 -5.81 2.20 -11.46
C ARG A 29 -5.07 0.93 -11.89
N LEU A 30 -4.16 0.45 -11.05
CA LEU A 30 -3.39 -0.76 -11.32
C LEU A 30 -4.27 -2.01 -11.39
N ALA A 31 -5.22 -2.15 -10.44
CA ALA A 31 -6.16 -3.27 -10.45
C ALA A 31 -7.00 -3.32 -11.72
N LYS A 32 -7.47 -2.15 -12.19
CA LYS A 32 -8.19 -2.03 -13.47
C LYS A 32 -7.33 -2.46 -14.65
N ASP A 33 -6.11 -1.96 -14.76
CA ASP A 33 -5.22 -2.24 -15.89
C ASP A 33 -4.74 -3.71 -15.91
N LEU A 34 -4.61 -4.32 -14.73
CA LEU A 34 -4.22 -5.74 -14.59
C LEU A 34 -5.41 -6.72 -14.62
N HIS A 35 -6.65 -6.23 -14.69
CA HIS A 35 -7.86 -7.03 -14.45
C HIS A 35 -7.76 -7.83 -13.14
N ALA A 36 -7.26 -7.18 -12.09
CA ALA A 36 -7.00 -7.75 -10.77
C ALA A 36 -8.12 -7.42 -9.78
N SER A 37 -8.29 -8.27 -8.76
CA SER A 37 -9.10 -7.94 -7.59
C SER A 37 -8.45 -6.82 -6.79
N LEU A 38 -9.23 -5.82 -6.38
CA LEU A 38 -8.78 -4.72 -5.52
C LEU A 38 -9.18 -4.97 -4.07
N ILE A 39 -8.22 -4.82 -3.16
CA ILE A 39 -8.44 -4.87 -1.71
C ILE A 39 -7.98 -3.56 -1.09
N GLU A 40 -8.91 -2.85 -0.44
CA GLU A 40 -8.62 -1.67 0.37
C GLU A 40 -8.40 -2.10 1.81
N GLY A 41 -7.13 -2.14 2.23
CA GLY A 41 -6.73 -2.62 3.56
C GLY A 41 -7.40 -1.88 4.72
N ASP A 42 -7.70 -0.59 4.55
CA ASP A 42 -8.36 0.20 5.58
C ASP A 42 -9.78 -0.31 5.93
N GLN A 43 -10.43 -1.06 5.04
CA GLN A 43 -11.75 -1.66 5.29
C GLN A 43 -11.71 -2.86 6.27
N TYR A 44 -10.53 -3.38 6.55
CA TYR A 44 -10.32 -4.55 7.40
C TYR A 44 -9.97 -4.20 8.85
N HIS A 45 -9.92 -2.91 9.20
CA HIS A 45 -9.74 -2.50 10.58
C HIS A 45 -10.94 -2.92 11.44
N SER A 46 -10.65 -3.38 12.65
CA SER A 46 -11.69 -3.67 13.64
C SER A 46 -12.49 -2.42 14.01
N SER A 47 -13.71 -2.61 14.50
CA SER A 47 -14.53 -1.50 15.02
C SER A 47 -13.82 -0.74 16.14
N ALA A 48 -13.04 -1.44 16.97
CA ALA A 48 -12.22 -0.83 18.02
C ALA A 48 -11.10 0.05 17.45
N SER A 49 -10.40 -0.41 16.41
CA SER A 49 -9.37 0.36 15.70
C SER A 49 -9.95 1.57 15.00
N ILE A 50 -11.11 1.43 14.35
CA ILE A 50 -11.83 2.55 13.74
C ILE A 50 -12.22 3.58 14.79
N ALA A 51 -12.72 3.16 15.95
CA ALA A 51 -13.08 4.06 17.06
C ALA A 51 -11.86 4.79 17.65
N LYS A 52 -10.67 4.17 17.68
CA LYS A 52 -9.42 4.84 18.05
C LYS A 52 -9.05 5.91 17.02
N MET A 53 -9.01 5.55 15.73
CA MET A 53 -8.66 6.46 14.63
C MET A 53 -9.61 7.66 14.56
N THR A 54 -10.90 7.47 14.76
CA THR A 54 -11.90 8.57 14.79
C THR A 54 -11.65 9.56 15.92
N ARG A 55 -11.02 9.12 17.03
CA ARG A 55 -10.63 9.96 18.17
C ARG A 55 -9.18 10.43 18.09
N ASP A 56 -8.53 10.27 16.95
CA ASP A 56 -7.12 10.59 16.72
C ASP A 56 -6.15 9.85 17.66
N ILE A 57 -6.53 8.65 18.11
CA ILE A 57 -5.67 7.78 18.92
C ILE A 57 -4.88 6.90 17.96
N PRO A 58 -3.53 6.96 17.97
CA PRO A 58 -2.70 6.10 17.13
C PRO A 58 -2.96 4.62 17.42
N LEU A 59 -2.93 3.79 16.39
CA LEU A 59 -2.96 2.34 16.55
C LEU A 59 -1.58 1.83 16.96
N GLY A 60 -1.54 1.00 18.00
CA GLY A 60 -0.35 0.25 18.38
C GLY A 60 -0.18 -1.02 17.55
N ASP A 61 0.92 -1.73 17.79
CA ASP A 61 1.21 -2.98 17.07
C ASP A 61 0.14 -4.05 17.34
N ASP A 62 -0.37 -4.15 18.59
CA ASP A 62 -1.43 -5.10 18.96
C ASP A 62 -2.76 -4.85 18.22
N ASP A 63 -3.03 -3.61 17.83
CA ASP A 63 -4.19 -3.28 16.99
C ASP A 63 -3.97 -3.67 15.53
N ARG A 64 -2.71 -3.72 15.10
CA ARG A 64 -2.34 -3.91 13.69
C ARG A 64 -2.18 -5.38 13.29
N TRP A 65 -1.74 -6.25 14.19
CA TRP A 65 -1.58 -7.67 13.86
C TRP A 65 -2.86 -8.32 13.33
N PRO A 66 -4.01 -8.24 14.02
CA PRO A 66 -5.26 -8.81 13.50
C PRO A 66 -5.73 -8.16 12.19
N TRP A 67 -5.44 -6.88 12.02
CA TRP A 67 -5.75 -6.16 10.77
C TRP A 67 -4.91 -6.67 9.60
N LEU A 68 -3.59 -6.82 9.77
CA LEU A 68 -2.70 -7.35 8.74
C LEU A 68 -3.07 -8.79 8.36
N GLU A 69 -3.43 -9.62 9.35
CA GLU A 69 -3.94 -10.98 9.12
C GLU A 69 -5.22 -10.96 8.28
N ALA A 70 -6.16 -10.09 8.61
CA ALA A 70 -7.41 -9.96 7.85
C ALA A 70 -7.15 -9.52 6.39
N VAL A 71 -6.22 -8.59 6.16
CA VAL A 71 -5.79 -8.18 4.82
C VAL A 71 -5.15 -9.33 4.06
N ALA A 72 -4.23 -10.08 4.70
CA ALA A 72 -3.58 -11.24 4.07
C ALA A 72 -4.59 -12.35 3.74
N HIS A 73 -5.53 -12.63 4.64
CA HIS A 73 -6.63 -13.59 4.39
C HIS A 73 -7.48 -13.19 3.19
N ALA A 74 -7.86 -11.93 3.11
CA ALA A 74 -8.64 -11.41 1.98
C ALA A 74 -7.85 -11.52 0.67
N ALA A 75 -6.55 -11.19 0.69
CA ALA A 75 -5.66 -11.33 -0.45
C ALA A 75 -5.58 -12.79 -0.91
N ASN A 76 -5.33 -13.73 0.02
CA ASN A 76 -5.25 -15.17 -0.27
C ASN A 76 -6.55 -15.70 -0.90
N ALA A 77 -7.71 -15.31 -0.36
CA ALA A 77 -9.00 -15.71 -0.92
C ALA A 77 -9.22 -15.18 -2.35
N ALA A 78 -8.78 -13.95 -2.62
CA ALA A 78 -8.92 -13.32 -3.92
C ALA A 78 -7.98 -13.89 -4.99
N THR A 79 -6.85 -14.49 -4.61
CA THR A 79 -5.89 -15.09 -5.58
C THR A 79 -6.46 -16.26 -6.35
N ALA A 80 -7.51 -16.93 -5.84
CA ALA A 80 -8.24 -17.96 -6.59
C ALA A 80 -8.87 -17.41 -7.89
N GLY A 81 -9.19 -16.12 -7.93
CA GLY A 81 -9.71 -15.41 -9.11
C GLY A 81 -8.64 -14.80 -10.00
N GLY A 82 -7.37 -14.90 -9.64
CA GLY A 82 -6.25 -14.33 -10.40
C GLY A 82 -5.37 -13.36 -9.61
N ARG A 83 -5.02 -12.24 -10.24
CA ARG A 83 -4.16 -11.22 -9.64
C ARG A 83 -4.88 -10.43 -8.57
N VAL A 84 -4.13 -9.97 -7.57
CA VAL A 84 -4.66 -9.15 -6.48
C VAL A 84 -3.80 -7.91 -6.28
N VAL A 85 -4.44 -6.75 -6.18
CA VAL A 85 -3.82 -5.49 -5.81
C VAL A 85 -4.39 -5.04 -4.47
N VAL A 86 -3.52 -4.72 -3.54
CA VAL A 86 -3.88 -4.31 -2.18
C VAL A 86 -3.38 -2.89 -1.92
N SER A 87 -4.20 -2.05 -1.30
CA SER A 87 -3.80 -0.78 -0.71
C SER A 87 -3.68 -0.97 0.79
N CYS A 88 -2.46 -0.92 1.36
CA CYS A 88 -2.21 -1.14 2.78
C CYS A 88 -1.02 -0.28 3.24
N SER A 89 -1.10 0.40 4.38
CA SER A 89 0.01 1.26 4.83
C SER A 89 1.29 0.47 5.09
N ALA A 90 1.25 -0.63 5.85
CA ALA A 90 2.36 -1.55 6.16
C ALA A 90 3.74 -0.85 6.34
N LEU A 91 3.77 0.23 7.17
CA LEU A 91 4.88 1.19 7.24
C LEU A 91 6.17 0.58 7.82
N LYS A 92 6.07 -0.28 8.83
CA LYS A 92 7.23 -0.92 9.46
C LYS A 92 7.61 -2.20 8.72
N ARG A 93 8.90 -2.55 8.76
CA ARG A 93 9.40 -3.81 8.21
C ARG A 93 8.68 -5.01 8.80
N VAL A 94 8.50 -5.05 10.12
CA VAL A 94 7.82 -6.18 10.80
C VAL A 94 6.39 -6.39 10.31
N TYR A 95 5.71 -5.36 9.82
CA TYR A 95 4.37 -5.51 9.22
C TYR A 95 4.45 -6.13 7.83
N ARG A 96 5.46 -5.75 7.03
CA ARG A 96 5.69 -6.33 5.70
C ARG A 96 6.14 -7.79 5.81
N ASP A 97 7.03 -8.10 6.76
CA ASP A 97 7.44 -9.48 7.07
C ASP A 97 6.25 -10.35 7.47
N HIS A 98 5.34 -9.80 8.29
CA HIS A 98 4.11 -10.49 8.68
C HIS A 98 3.19 -10.78 7.49
N LEU A 99 2.99 -9.81 6.59
CA LEU A 99 2.23 -10.02 5.36
C LEU A 99 2.86 -11.06 4.45
N LEU A 100 4.20 -11.05 4.31
CA LEU A 100 4.95 -12.06 3.56
C LEU A 100 4.75 -13.46 4.14
N ALA A 101 4.74 -13.59 5.46
CA ALA A 101 4.55 -14.87 6.14
C ALA A 101 3.10 -15.40 6.04
N CYS A 102 2.10 -14.49 5.98
CA CYS A 102 0.68 -14.86 5.93
C CYS A 102 0.15 -15.07 4.50
N CYS A 103 0.80 -14.53 3.48
CA CYS A 103 0.38 -14.72 2.09
C CYS A 103 0.91 -16.05 1.53
N VAL A 104 0.01 -16.82 0.92
CA VAL A 104 0.34 -18.13 0.32
C VAL A 104 0.89 -18.02 -1.10
N THR A 105 0.74 -16.88 -1.74
CA THR A 105 1.25 -16.59 -3.09
C THR A 105 2.36 -15.54 -3.02
N PRO A 106 3.26 -15.48 -4.01
CA PRO A 106 4.29 -14.46 -4.05
C PRO A 106 3.70 -13.06 -3.89
N LEU A 107 4.32 -12.24 -3.03
CA LEU A 107 3.91 -10.90 -2.71
C LEU A 107 5.01 -9.91 -3.12
N PHE A 108 4.62 -8.75 -3.62
CA PHE A 108 5.53 -7.67 -3.98
C PHE A 108 5.02 -6.33 -3.49
N PHE A 109 5.91 -5.53 -2.90
CA PHE A 109 5.57 -4.21 -2.39
C PHE A 109 5.91 -3.12 -3.41
N VAL A 110 4.95 -2.22 -3.65
CA VAL A 110 5.17 -0.95 -4.30
C VAL A 110 5.17 0.12 -3.22
N GLN A 111 6.36 0.48 -2.73
CA GLN A 111 6.50 1.49 -1.69
C GLN A 111 6.43 2.89 -2.32
N LEU A 112 5.33 3.58 -2.04
CA LEU A 112 5.16 4.98 -2.42
C LEU A 112 5.75 5.87 -1.33
N HIS A 113 6.58 6.82 -1.71
CA HIS A 113 7.11 7.84 -0.81
C HIS A 113 7.02 9.23 -1.44
N ALA A 114 6.94 10.26 -0.60
CA ALA A 114 7.03 11.65 -1.02
C ALA A 114 7.44 12.50 0.19
N PRO A 115 8.04 13.68 -0.02
CA PRO A 115 8.36 14.59 1.06
C PRO A 115 7.13 14.94 1.91
N ARG A 116 7.31 15.03 3.23
CA ARG A 116 6.24 15.34 4.20
C ARG A 116 5.41 16.57 3.80
N ALA A 117 6.08 17.63 3.32
CA ALA A 117 5.41 18.86 2.88
C ALA A 117 4.45 18.62 1.69
N VAL A 118 4.78 17.69 0.79
CA VAL A 118 3.92 17.33 -0.35
C VAL A 118 2.67 16.60 0.16
N ILE A 119 2.85 15.63 1.07
CA ILE A 119 1.75 14.87 1.66
C ILE A 119 0.82 15.77 2.47
N ALA A 120 1.37 16.63 3.34
CA ALA A 120 0.59 17.57 4.14
C ALA A 120 -0.27 18.48 3.25
N ARG A 121 0.29 19.00 2.14
CA ARG A 121 -0.44 19.83 1.18
C ARG A 121 -1.55 19.06 0.47
N ARG A 122 -1.33 17.78 0.14
CA ARG A 122 -2.36 16.92 -0.48
C ARG A 122 -3.51 16.64 0.48
N LEU A 123 -3.20 16.35 1.74
CA LEU A 123 -4.21 16.11 2.78
C LEU A 123 -5.03 17.36 3.08
N ALA A 124 -4.39 18.55 3.13
CA ALA A 124 -5.09 19.81 3.36
C ALA A 124 -6.09 20.18 2.24
N ARG A 125 -5.89 19.66 1.02
CA ARG A 125 -6.81 19.90 -0.12
C ARG A 125 -7.99 18.93 -0.17
N ARG A 126 -7.99 17.85 0.62
CA ARG A 126 -9.11 16.92 0.69
C ARG A 126 -10.26 17.53 1.49
N THR A 127 -11.32 17.94 0.79
CA THR A 127 -12.57 18.40 1.43
C THR A 127 -13.20 17.25 2.21
N GLY A 128 -13.49 17.49 3.50
CA GLY A 128 -14.23 16.54 4.34
C GLY A 128 -13.43 15.68 5.29
N HIS A 129 -12.09 15.68 5.25
CA HIS A 129 -11.26 14.99 6.23
C HIS A 129 -10.30 15.97 6.92
N PHE A 130 -10.58 16.22 8.20
CA PHE A 130 -9.64 16.93 9.08
C PHE A 130 -8.53 15.93 9.48
N PHE A 131 -7.58 15.67 8.56
CA PHE A 131 -6.42 14.86 8.89
C PHE A 131 -5.48 15.69 9.77
N ARG A 132 -5.32 15.30 11.02
CA ARG A 132 -4.45 16.04 11.93
C ARG A 132 -2.98 15.81 11.58
N ALA A 133 -2.21 16.89 11.63
CA ALA A 133 -0.76 16.85 11.36
C ALA A 133 -0.04 15.83 12.26
N SER A 134 -0.49 15.66 13.51
CA SER A 134 0.08 14.70 14.46
C SER A 134 -0.01 13.24 14.02
N LEU A 135 -1.09 12.84 13.33
CA LEU A 135 -1.21 11.48 12.80
C LEU A 135 -0.26 11.25 11.62
N LEU A 136 0.00 12.29 10.84
CA LEU A 136 0.97 12.23 9.77
C LEU A 136 2.40 12.09 10.32
N ASP A 137 2.72 12.83 11.37
CA ASP A 137 4.03 12.76 12.03
C ASP A 137 4.29 11.36 12.55
N ASN A 138 3.35 10.76 13.27
CA ASN A 138 3.46 9.38 13.75
C ASN A 138 3.65 8.37 12.60
N GLN A 139 3.03 8.61 11.44
CA GLN A 139 3.22 7.72 10.29
C GLN A 139 4.60 7.88 9.64
N PHE A 140 5.16 9.08 9.63
CA PHE A 140 6.53 9.29 9.17
C PHE A 140 7.56 8.73 10.15
N ASP A 141 7.28 8.77 11.47
CA ASP A 141 8.13 8.16 12.50
C ASP A 141 8.10 6.62 12.40
N ASP A 142 6.95 6.04 12.04
CA ASP A 142 6.78 4.60 11.82
C ASP A 142 7.32 4.13 10.46
N LEU A 143 7.60 5.04 9.52
CA LEU A 143 7.95 4.67 8.14
C LEU A 143 9.38 4.14 8.05
N GLU A 144 9.49 2.85 7.79
CA GLU A 144 10.73 2.17 7.44
C GLU A 144 10.72 1.84 5.95
N LEU A 145 11.63 2.43 5.17
CA LEU A 145 11.74 2.10 3.76
C LEU A 145 12.22 0.65 3.59
N PRO A 146 11.69 -0.08 2.60
CA PRO A 146 12.10 -1.47 2.36
C PRO A 146 13.59 -1.60 2.07
N GLY A 147 14.21 -2.64 2.62
CA GLY A 147 15.58 -3.02 2.37
C GLY A 147 15.76 -3.86 1.09
N HIS A 148 16.99 -4.00 0.62
CA HIS A 148 17.32 -4.76 -0.61
C HIS A 148 16.91 -6.25 -0.54
N ASP A 149 16.71 -6.78 0.65
CA ASP A 149 16.29 -8.15 0.92
C ASP A 149 14.76 -8.35 0.91
N GLU A 150 14.00 -7.27 0.77
CA GLU A 150 12.54 -7.30 0.65
C GLU A 150 12.11 -7.26 -0.85
N PRO A 151 11.06 -7.99 -1.27
CA PRO A 151 10.57 -7.93 -2.66
C PRO A 151 9.82 -6.62 -2.90
N HIS A 152 10.49 -5.59 -3.40
CA HIS A 152 9.87 -4.27 -3.55
C HIS A 152 10.41 -3.46 -4.74
N CYS A 153 9.67 -2.40 -5.08
CA CYS A 153 10.19 -1.22 -5.74
C CYS A 153 9.82 0.05 -4.96
N LEU A 154 10.71 1.05 -5.01
CA LEU A 154 10.54 2.33 -4.34
C LEU A 154 10.17 3.39 -5.38
N ILE A 155 9.02 4.06 -5.21
CA ILE A 155 8.45 4.99 -6.18
C ILE A 155 8.33 6.38 -5.55
N ASP A 156 8.97 7.38 -6.16
CA ASP A 156 8.73 8.78 -5.80
C ASP A 156 7.33 9.20 -6.26
N ALA A 157 6.46 9.42 -5.30
CA ALA A 157 5.09 9.84 -5.51
C ALA A 157 4.88 11.36 -5.42
N ALA A 158 5.94 12.17 -5.48
CA ALA A 158 5.82 13.64 -5.42
C ALA A 158 5.27 14.25 -6.71
N GLY A 159 5.45 13.58 -7.84
CA GLY A 159 5.03 14.03 -9.17
C GLY A 159 3.51 14.05 -9.41
N ASP A 160 3.14 14.30 -10.65
CA ASP A 160 1.75 14.17 -11.10
C ASP A 160 1.32 12.70 -11.20
N VAL A 161 0.00 12.48 -11.28
CA VAL A 161 -0.57 11.13 -11.23
C VAL A 161 -0.08 10.22 -12.37
N ASP A 162 0.07 10.76 -13.58
CA ASP A 162 0.44 9.95 -14.74
C ASP A 162 1.93 9.57 -14.70
N SER A 163 2.80 10.49 -14.34
CA SER A 163 4.24 10.24 -14.15
C SER A 163 4.50 9.21 -13.05
N VAL A 164 3.83 9.35 -11.90
CA VAL A 164 3.95 8.38 -10.79
C VAL A 164 3.43 7.01 -11.21
N TYR A 165 2.31 6.97 -11.92
CA TYR A 165 1.75 5.70 -12.38
C TYR A 165 2.66 5.01 -13.40
N ALA A 166 3.29 5.77 -14.31
CA ALA A 166 4.28 5.23 -15.25
C ALA A 166 5.49 4.63 -14.50
N ALA A 167 5.97 5.29 -13.44
CA ALA A 167 7.04 4.78 -12.59
C ALA A 167 6.64 3.47 -11.86
N ILE A 168 5.40 3.37 -11.35
CA ILE A 168 4.87 2.14 -10.76
C ILE A 168 4.92 0.99 -11.77
N ARG A 169 4.43 1.22 -13.00
CA ARG A 169 4.44 0.20 -14.05
C ARG A 169 5.85 -0.24 -14.40
N GLN A 170 6.79 0.71 -14.50
CA GLN A 170 8.20 0.40 -14.78
C GLN A 170 8.81 -0.45 -13.66
N GLY A 171 8.66 -0.07 -12.39
CA GLY A 171 9.18 -0.83 -11.25
C GLY A 171 8.62 -2.24 -11.13
N LEU A 172 7.37 -2.46 -11.57
CA LEU A 172 6.78 -3.79 -11.64
C LEU A 172 7.34 -4.62 -12.81
N SER A 173 7.67 -3.99 -13.94
CA SER A 173 8.28 -4.67 -15.11
C SER A 173 9.71 -5.10 -14.84
N ASP A 174 10.50 -4.26 -14.16
CA ASP A 174 11.92 -4.53 -13.86
C ASP A 174 12.07 -5.78 -12.97
N ARG A 175 11.04 -6.11 -12.17
CA ARG A 175 10.97 -7.35 -11.37
C ARG A 175 10.96 -8.62 -12.22
N THR A 176 10.37 -8.60 -13.40
CA THR A 176 10.17 -9.79 -14.23
C THR A 176 11.40 -10.13 -15.09
N GLY A 177 12.41 -9.27 -15.08
CA GLY A 177 13.65 -9.42 -15.87
C GLY A 177 14.88 -9.90 -15.07
N SER A 178 14.71 -10.31 -13.79
CA SER A 178 15.82 -10.74 -12.91
C SER A 178 15.75 -12.21 -12.56
#